data_9a57d0b601f00053fb142aeafaa6bcde
#
_entry.id   9a57d0b601f00053fb142aeafaa6bcde
#
_cell.length_a   1.000
_cell.length_b   1.000
_cell.length_c   1.000
_cell.angle_alpha   90.00
_cell.angle_beta   90.00
_cell.angle_gamma   90.00
#
_symmetry.space_group_name_H-M   'P 1'
#
loop_
_entity.id
_entity.type
_entity.pdbx_description
1 polymer ?
#
loop_
_entity_poly.entity_id
_entity_poly.type
_entity_poly.pdbx_seq_one_letter_code
_entity_poly.pdbx_strand_id
1 'polypeptide(L)'
;MKKGLKKTVWIIGYTLSALAGIALAATIGISNAAALLVSPAPEAVAAAVIPLPAHSYDPSKPTVAILLSNTQTESSDFLMPYAMFSESGAYNVYAVAETRGLRTLTGAVDVVPQRSFAELDAQLQHRPDIIVVPFMRDIGSPQNVPVLDWLRQHGHGPTLLFSW
;
A
#
# COMPACT_ATOMS: atom_id res chain seq x y z
N MET A 1 -18.79 57.45 -24.59
CA MET A 1 -17.65 56.73 -23.96
C MET A 1 -17.96 55.93 -22.69
N LYS A 2 -18.98 56.22 -21.88
CA LYS A 2 -19.22 55.51 -20.58
C LYS A 2 -19.84 54.10 -20.69
N LYS A 3 -20.55 53.72 -21.78
CA LYS A 3 -21.20 52.39 -21.92
C LYS A 3 -20.22 51.25 -22.22
N GLY A 4 -19.14 51.49 -22.96
CA GLY A 4 -18.14 50.47 -23.26
C GLY A 4 -17.33 50.05 -22.03
N LEU A 5 -16.93 51.04 -21.22
CA LEU A 5 -16.14 50.79 -20.02
C LEU A 5 -16.88 49.91 -19.00
N LYS A 6 -18.19 50.10 -18.82
CA LYS A 6 -18.99 49.24 -17.95
C LYS A 6 -19.03 47.77 -18.41
N LYS A 7 -19.20 47.50 -19.73
CA LYS A 7 -19.17 46.12 -20.26
C LYS A 7 -17.84 45.44 -20.06
N THR A 8 -16.75 46.18 -20.28
CA THR A 8 -15.38 45.64 -20.07
C THR A 8 -15.14 45.29 -18.59
N VAL A 9 -15.56 46.10 -17.65
CA VAL A 9 -15.44 45.81 -16.21
C VAL A 9 -16.24 44.59 -15.82
N TRP A 10 -17.45 44.41 -16.32
CA TRP A 10 -18.28 43.22 -16.07
C TRP A 10 -17.64 41.92 -16.64
N ILE A 11 -17.13 42.00 -17.87
CA ILE A 11 -16.45 40.85 -18.49
C ILE A 11 -15.21 40.44 -17.66
N ILE A 12 -14.39 41.40 -17.27
CA ILE A 12 -13.22 41.16 -16.43
C ILE A 12 -13.64 40.55 -15.07
N GLY A 13 -14.70 41.07 -14.46
CA GLY A 13 -15.23 40.54 -13.21
C GLY A 13 -15.66 39.09 -13.31
N TYR A 14 -16.41 38.74 -14.37
CA TYR A 14 -16.84 37.33 -14.59
C TYR A 14 -15.66 36.40 -14.88
N THR A 15 -14.70 36.82 -15.69
CA THR A 15 -13.52 35.99 -15.98
C THR A 15 -12.67 35.76 -14.76
N LEU A 16 -12.44 36.76 -13.93
CA LEU A 16 -11.71 36.61 -12.66
C LEU A 16 -12.44 35.73 -11.68
N SER A 17 -13.77 35.85 -11.57
CA SER A 17 -14.56 34.98 -10.70
C SER A 17 -14.54 33.51 -11.15
N ALA A 18 -14.64 33.25 -12.47
CA ALA A 18 -14.56 31.92 -13.02
C ALA A 18 -13.17 31.29 -12.78
N LEU A 19 -12.09 32.04 -13.01
CA LEU A 19 -10.73 31.57 -12.74
C LEU A 19 -10.50 31.33 -11.25
N ALA A 20 -11.00 32.15 -10.37
CA ALA A 20 -10.92 31.97 -8.93
C ALA A 20 -11.68 30.71 -8.48
N GLY A 21 -12.85 30.43 -9.06
CA GLY A 21 -13.62 29.22 -8.79
C GLY A 21 -12.89 27.95 -9.21
N ILE A 22 -12.30 27.94 -10.40
CA ILE A 22 -11.50 26.80 -10.89
C ILE A 22 -10.25 26.60 -10.01
N ALA A 23 -9.55 27.66 -9.66
CA ALA A 23 -8.36 27.58 -8.80
C ALA A 23 -8.71 27.03 -7.42
N LEU A 24 -9.83 27.48 -6.83
CA LEU A 24 -10.28 26.99 -5.54
C LEU A 24 -10.65 25.50 -5.59
N ALA A 25 -11.41 25.08 -6.60
CA ALA A 25 -11.78 23.69 -6.79
C ALA A 25 -10.55 22.78 -7.00
N ALA A 26 -9.59 23.24 -7.81
CA ALA A 26 -8.34 22.52 -8.03
C ALA A 26 -7.52 22.41 -6.74
N THR A 27 -7.41 23.48 -5.96
CA THR A 27 -6.68 23.49 -4.69
C THR A 27 -7.30 22.51 -3.69
N ILE A 28 -8.63 22.52 -3.54
CA ILE A 28 -9.34 21.59 -2.65
C ILE A 28 -9.18 20.16 -3.14
N GLY A 29 -9.32 19.93 -4.45
CA GLY A 29 -9.16 18.59 -5.04
C GLY A 29 -7.76 18.02 -4.84
N ILE A 30 -6.73 18.82 -5.11
CA ILE A 30 -5.32 18.42 -4.91
C ILE A 30 -5.03 18.19 -3.42
N SER A 31 -5.51 19.06 -2.54
CA SER A 31 -5.32 18.94 -1.10
C SER A 31 -5.96 17.65 -0.56
N ASN A 32 -7.19 17.34 -0.98
CA ASN A 32 -7.89 16.11 -0.58
C ASN A 32 -7.21 14.87 -1.15
N ALA A 33 -6.81 14.90 -2.42
CA ALA A 33 -6.07 13.79 -3.02
C ALA A 33 -4.71 13.58 -2.32
N ALA A 34 -3.99 14.65 -2.02
CA ALA A 34 -2.74 14.56 -1.27
C ALA A 34 -2.94 13.98 0.14
N ALA A 35 -4.01 14.38 0.83
CA ALA A 35 -4.33 13.83 2.15
C ALA A 35 -4.63 12.32 2.09
N LEU A 36 -5.32 11.84 1.06
CA LEU A 36 -5.57 10.41 0.86
C LEU A 36 -4.31 9.63 0.49
N LEU A 37 -3.38 10.26 -0.24
CA LEU A 37 -2.14 9.62 -0.68
C LEU A 37 -1.02 9.69 0.36
N VAL A 38 -1.08 10.64 1.29
CA VAL A 38 -0.02 10.94 2.27
C VAL A 38 -0.54 10.78 3.70
N SER A 39 -1.54 9.93 3.92
CA SER A 39 -1.91 9.58 5.31
C SER A 39 -0.66 9.02 5.99
N PRO A 40 -0.18 9.64 7.10
CA PRO A 40 0.94 9.07 7.84
C PRO A 40 0.56 7.66 8.23
N ALA A 41 1.51 6.73 8.12
CA ALA A 41 1.31 5.39 8.66
C ALA A 41 0.89 5.57 10.13
N PRO A 42 -0.17 4.94 10.59
CA PRO A 42 -0.53 4.99 11.99
C PRO A 42 0.70 4.56 12.78
N GLU A 43 1.03 5.34 13.82
CA GLU A 43 2.03 4.94 14.79
C GLU A 43 1.72 3.50 15.16
N ALA A 44 2.72 2.61 15.07
CA ALA A 44 2.51 1.17 15.21
C ALA A 44 1.69 0.93 16.49
N VAL A 45 0.40 0.76 16.34
CA VAL A 45 -0.47 0.35 17.45
C VAL A 45 0.14 -0.95 17.91
N ALA A 46 0.71 -0.92 19.10
CA ALA A 46 1.28 -2.10 19.75
C ALA A 46 0.29 -3.23 19.51
N ALA A 47 0.75 -4.27 18.81
CA ALA A 47 -0.11 -5.29 18.26
C ALA A 47 -1.02 -5.84 19.38
N ALA A 48 -2.21 -5.25 19.50
CA ALA A 48 -3.29 -5.97 20.15
C ALA A 48 -3.32 -7.30 19.41
N VAL A 49 -3.13 -8.39 20.14
CA VAL A 49 -3.16 -9.73 19.56
C VAL A 49 -4.58 -9.92 19.03
N ILE A 50 -4.81 -9.47 17.79
CA ILE A 50 -6.06 -9.74 17.11
C ILE A 50 -5.99 -11.24 16.82
N PRO A 51 -6.86 -12.07 17.41
CA PRO A 51 -6.88 -13.48 17.12
C PRO A 51 -7.29 -13.64 15.65
N LEU A 52 -6.29 -13.78 14.80
CA LEU A 52 -6.53 -14.09 13.38
C LEU A 52 -6.95 -15.56 13.29
N PRO A 53 -7.89 -15.91 12.38
CA PRO A 53 -8.19 -17.29 12.09
C PRO A 53 -6.90 -18.06 11.80
N ALA A 54 -6.75 -19.24 12.37
CA ALA A 54 -5.59 -20.07 12.12
C ALA A 54 -5.54 -20.39 10.61
N HIS A 55 -4.55 -19.85 9.91
CA HIS A 55 -4.27 -20.23 8.54
C HIS A 55 -3.63 -21.62 8.60
N SER A 56 -4.32 -22.63 8.07
CA SER A 56 -3.78 -23.97 7.98
C SER A 56 -2.66 -24.00 6.93
N TYR A 57 -1.48 -24.42 7.34
CA TYR A 57 -0.37 -24.67 6.43
C TYR A 57 -0.48 -26.08 5.86
N ASP A 58 -0.44 -26.18 4.55
CA ASP A 58 -0.39 -27.47 3.83
C ASP A 58 1.00 -27.65 3.21
N PRO A 59 1.83 -28.55 3.74
CA PRO A 59 3.21 -28.74 3.24
C PRO A 59 3.27 -29.29 1.80
N SER A 60 2.16 -29.73 1.24
CA SER A 60 2.10 -30.18 -0.16
C SER A 60 1.89 -29.04 -1.16
N LYS A 61 1.55 -27.85 -0.68
CA LYS A 61 1.29 -26.68 -1.52
C LYS A 61 2.46 -25.71 -1.50
N PRO A 62 2.79 -25.09 -2.65
CA PRO A 62 3.76 -24.02 -2.67
C PRO A 62 3.28 -22.82 -1.86
N THR A 63 4.22 -22.06 -1.33
CA THR A 63 3.96 -20.89 -0.48
C THR A 63 4.19 -19.58 -1.22
N VAL A 64 3.21 -18.69 -1.13
CA VAL A 64 3.24 -17.31 -1.63
C VAL A 64 3.33 -16.36 -0.45
N ALA A 65 4.37 -15.55 -0.42
CA ALA A 65 4.53 -14.45 0.52
C ALA A 65 4.24 -13.13 -0.19
N ILE A 66 3.23 -12.38 0.26
CA ILE A 66 2.89 -11.07 -0.28
C ILE A 66 3.29 -10.03 0.76
N LEU A 67 4.23 -9.15 0.38
CA LEU A 67 4.90 -8.29 1.33
C LEU A 67 4.10 -7.02 1.64
N LEU A 68 4.26 -6.57 2.86
CA LEU A 68 3.76 -5.29 3.35
C LEU A 68 4.95 -4.46 3.85
N SER A 69 4.98 -3.18 3.49
CA SER A 69 6.01 -2.25 3.94
C SER A 69 5.77 -1.76 5.37
N ASN A 70 6.78 -1.14 5.95
CA ASN A 70 6.67 -0.42 7.22
C ASN A 70 6.20 1.03 7.03
N THR A 71 6.04 1.48 5.79
CA THR A 71 5.52 2.80 5.44
C THR A 71 4.10 2.65 4.87
N GLN A 72 3.96 2.58 3.56
CA GLN A 72 2.67 2.42 2.91
C GLN A 72 2.82 1.50 1.70
N THR A 73 1.94 0.50 1.61
CA THR A 73 1.85 -0.43 0.48
C THR A 73 0.65 -0.05 -0.39
N GLU A 74 0.80 -0.14 -1.70
CA GLU A 74 -0.30 0.12 -2.63
C GLU A 74 -1.36 -0.98 -2.53
N SER A 75 -2.63 -0.56 -2.39
CA SER A 75 -3.72 -1.47 -2.04
C SER A 75 -4.06 -2.46 -3.17
N SER A 76 -4.13 -2.02 -4.41
CA SER A 76 -4.46 -2.92 -5.52
C SER A 76 -3.36 -3.93 -5.79
N ASP A 77 -2.10 -3.50 -5.69
CA ASP A 77 -0.94 -4.35 -5.88
C ASP A 77 -0.79 -5.44 -4.81
N PHE A 78 -1.36 -5.17 -3.63
CA PHE A 78 -1.41 -6.13 -2.54
C PHE A 78 -2.66 -7.02 -2.61
N LEU A 79 -3.85 -6.41 -2.72
CA LEU A 79 -5.13 -7.13 -2.60
C LEU A 79 -5.41 -8.05 -3.79
N MET A 80 -5.06 -7.61 -5.01
CA MET A 80 -5.31 -8.40 -6.22
C MET A 80 -4.55 -9.73 -6.23
N PRO A 81 -3.21 -9.75 -6.07
CA PRO A 81 -2.48 -11.01 -5.98
C PRO A 81 -2.93 -11.86 -4.78
N TYR A 82 -3.20 -11.22 -3.64
CA TYR A 82 -3.67 -11.94 -2.46
C TYR A 82 -4.97 -12.69 -2.74
N ALA A 83 -5.95 -12.04 -3.35
CA ALA A 83 -7.22 -12.65 -3.73
C ALA A 83 -7.00 -13.77 -4.77
N MET A 84 -6.26 -13.49 -5.85
CA MET A 84 -6.02 -14.46 -6.92
C MET A 84 -5.38 -15.76 -6.42
N PHE A 85 -4.30 -15.66 -5.63
CA PHE A 85 -3.63 -16.84 -5.10
C PHE A 85 -4.50 -17.57 -4.06
N SER A 86 -5.20 -16.83 -3.19
CA SER A 86 -6.06 -17.39 -2.17
C SER A 86 -7.27 -18.12 -2.77
N GLU A 87 -7.94 -17.53 -3.74
CA GLU A 87 -9.12 -18.12 -4.40
C GLU A 87 -8.77 -19.34 -5.24
N SER A 88 -7.53 -19.43 -5.74
CA SER A 88 -7.09 -20.61 -6.50
C SER A 88 -7.09 -21.91 -5.66
N GLY A 89 -6.94 -21.78 -4.34
CA GLY A 89 -6.81 -22.91 -3.42
C GLY A 89 -5.54 -23.76 -3.62
N ALA A 90 -4.66 -23.36 -4.55
CA ALA A 90 -3.46 -24.13 -4.92
C ALA A 90 -2.22 -23.77 -4.08
N TYR A 91 -2.27 -22.74 -3.26
CA TYR A 91 -1.13 -22.18 -2.55
C TYR A 91 -1.42 -21.98 -1.06
N ASN A 92 -0.37 -21.99 -0.26
CA ASN A 92 -0.37 -21.36 1.05
C ASN A 92 -0.09 -19.87 0.84
N VAL A 93 -1.03 -18.98 1.14
CA VAL A 93 -0.90 -17.54 0.88
C VAL A 93 -0.81 -16.79 2.19
N TYR A 94 0.23 -15.98 2.33
CA TYR A 94 0.46 -15.16 3.52
C TYR A 94 0.72 -13.71 3.18
N ALA A 95 0.01 -12.81 3.87
CA ALA A 95 0.40 -11.42 4.02
C ALA A 95 1.53 -11.35 5.06
N VAL A 96 2.68 -10.80 4.68
CA VAL A 96 3.91 -10.86 5.48
C VAL A 96 4.51 -9.48 5.66
N ALA A 97 4.94 -9.17 6.87
CA ALA A 97 5.65 -7.92 7.20
C ALA A 97 6.77 -8.18 8.21
N GLU A 98 7.54 -7.16 8.54
CA GLU A 98 8.56 -7.26 9.60
C GLU A 98 7.95 -7.75 10.93
N THR A 99 6.81 -7.18 11.29
CA THR A 99 6.06 -7.56 12.51
C THR A 99 4.57 -7.72 12.18
N ARG A 100 3.82 -8.37 13.06
CA ARG A 100 2.37 -8.53 12.92
C ARG A 100 1.57 -7.29 13.37
N GLY A 101 2.20 -6.12 13.41
CA GLY A 101 1.52 -4.86 13.66
C GLY A 101 0.61 -4.46 12.50
N LEU A 102 -0.35 -3.59 12.79
CA LEU A 102 -1.25 -3.01 11.79
C LEU A 102 -0.44 -2.34 10.66
N ARG A 103 -0.84 -2.55 9.42
CA ARG A 103 -0.25 -1.92 8.23
C ARG A 103 -1.35 -1.22 7.44
N THR A 104 -1.10 0.05 7.11
CA THR A 104 -2.04 0.83 6.31
C THR A 104 -1.65 0.78 4.84
N LEU A 105 -2.58 0.34 4.01
CA LEU A 105 -2.49 0.41 2.55
C LEU A 105 -2.90 1.79 2.04
N THR A 106 -2.63 2.08 0.77
CA THR A 106 -3.21 3.27 0.13
C THR A 106 -4.74 3.22 0.21
N GLY A 107 -5.39 4.39 0.31
CA GLY A 107 -6.83 4.46 0.50
C GLY A 107 -7.29 4.17 1.94
N ALA A 108 -6.37 4.23 2.93
CA ALA A 108 -6.67 4.07 4.35
C ALA A 108 -7.31 2.70 4.71
N VAL A 109 -6.92 1.65 4.00
CA VAL A 109 -7.30 0.28 4.34
C VAL A 109 -6.26 -0.30 5.29
N ASP A 110 -6.68 -0.73 6.45
CA ASP A 110 -5.79 -1.33 7.44
C ASP A 110 -5.82 -2.85 7.35
N VAL A 111 -4.64 -3.46 7.37
CA VAL A 111 -4.46 -4.91 7.35
C VAL A 111 -3.54 -5.37 8.46
N VAL A 112 -3.79 -6.56 8.98
CA VAL A 112 -2.90 -7.22 9.93
C VAL A 112 -2.19 -8.36 9.21
N PRO A 113 -0.84 -8.36 9.14
CA PRO A 113 -0.09 -9.44 8.52
C PRO A 113 -0.37 -10.78 9.20
N GLN A 114 -0.50 -11.83 8.42
CA GLN A 114 -0.73 -13.18 8.95
C GLN A 114 0.53 -13.78 9.57
N ARG A 115 1.70 -13.36 9.09
CA ARG A 115 3.02 -13.76 9.61
C ARG A 115 3.96 -12.55 9.65
N SER A 116 4.82 -12.53 10.63
CA SER A 116 6.05 -11.75 10.54
C SER A 116 7.07 -12.49 9.65
N PHE A 117 8.13 -11.79 9.22
CA PHE A 117 9.23 -12.43 8.51
C PHE A 117 9.82 -13.60 9.30
N ALA A 118 10.10 -13.37 10.57
CA ALA A 118 10.66 -14.41 11.45
C ALA A 118 9.72 -15.60 11.64
N GLU A 119 8.40 -15.38 11.76
CA GLU A 119 7.43 -16.46 11.88
C GLU A 119 7.31 -17.28 10.60
N LEU A 120 7.37 -16.62 9.43
CA LEU A 120 7.33 -17.33 8.15
C LEU A 120 8.59 -18.16 7.94
N ASP A 121 9.77 -17.59 8.21
CA ASP A 121 11.06 -18.26 8.09
C ASP A 121 11.13 -19.50 9.02
N ALA A 122 10.66 -19.34 10.26
CA ALA A 122 10.60 -20.45 11.21
C ALA A 122 9.63 -21.57 10.78
N GLN A 123 8.51 -21.19 10.14
CA GLN A 123 7.52 -22.15 9.66
C GLN A 123 8.01 -22.93 8.44
N LEU A 124 8.62 -22.26 7.47
CA LEU A 124 9.03 -22.88 6.20
C LEU A 124 10.37 -23.58 6.29
N GLN A 125 11.34 -23.05 7.05
CA GLN A 125 12.73 -23.48 7.09
C GLN A 125 13.45 -23.44 5.72
N HIS A 126 12.80 -22.86 4.73
CA HIS A 126 13.30 -22.56 3.39
C HIS A 126 12.63 -21.28 2.92
N ARG A 127 13.07 -20.73 1.81
CA ARG A 127 12.44 -19.54 1.23
C ARG A 127 11.03 -19.84 0.72
N PRO A 128 10.12 -18.84 0.65
CA PRO A 128 8.86 -18.97 -0.08
C PRO A 128 9.08 -19.31 -1.56
N ASP A 129 8.15 -20.03 -2.16
CA ASP A 129 8.22 -20.38 -3.59
C ASP A 129 7.97 -19.15 -4.48
N ILE A 130 7.08 -18.27 -4.02
CA ILE A 130 6.75 -17.01 -4.71
C ILE A 130 6.80 -15.88 -3.68
N ILE A 131 7.46 -14.80 -4.06
CA ILE A 131 7.45 -13.54 -3.31
C ILE A 131 6.81 -12.47 -4.19
N VAL A 132 5.70 -11.91 -3.73
CA VAL A 132 5.03 -10.77 -4.38
C VAL A 132 5.47 -9.49 -3.67
N VAL A 133 6.00 -8.56 -4.46
CA VAL A 133 6.45 -7.25 -3.97
C VAL A 133 5.54 -6.18 -4.56
N PRO A 134 4.49 -5.76 -3.84
CA PRO A 134 3.64 -4.64 -4.25
C PRO A 134 4.44 -3.34 -4.33
N PHE A 135 3.92 -2.35 -5.00
CA PHE A 135 4.50 -1.01 -4.90
C PHE A 135 4.45 -0.52 -3.45
N MET A 136 5.60 -0.10 -2.96
CA MET A 136 5.80 0.38 -1.59
C MET A 136 6.31 1.82 -1.63
N ARG A 137 5.55 2.72 -1.02
CA ARG A 137 5.97 4.12 -0.89
C ARG A 137 7.23 4.19 -0.03
N ASP A 138 8.17 5.01 -0.46
CA ASP A 138 9.42 5.27 0.28
C ASP A 138 10.18 3.98 0.68
N ILE A 139 10.19 3.00 -0.22
CA ILE A 139 10.87 1.71 0.03
C ILE A 139 12.34 1.88 0.44
N GLY A 140 12.99 2.94 -0.04
CA GLY A 140 14.38 3.28 0.33
C GLY A 140 14.53 3.96 1.68
N SER A 141 13.44 4.21 2.43
CA SER A 141 13.53 4.83 3.76
C SER A 141 14.13 3.88 4.80
N PRO A 142 14.75 4.41 5.88
CA PRO A 142 15.28 3.59 6.96
C PRO A 142 14.26 2.63 7.59
N GLN A 143 12.98 3.00 7.57
CA GLN A 143 11.90 2.17 8.11
C GLN A 143 11.71 0.87 7.33
N ASN A 144 12.03 0.86 6.03
CA ASN A 144 11.90 -0.31 5.16
C ASN A 144 13.19 -1.14 5.04
N VAL A 145 14.25 -0.79 5.76
CA VAL A 145 15.49 -1.59 5.76
C VAL A 145 15.22 -3.06 6.09
N PRO A 146 14.40 -3.42 7.10
CA PRO A 146 14.11 -4.82 7.38
C PRO A 146 13.41 -5.54 6.23
N VAL A 147 12.54 -4.86 5.47
CA VAL A 147 11.87 -5.41 4.28
C VAL A 147 12.89 -5.70 3.18
N LEU A 148 13.79 -4.74 2.92
CA LEU A 148 14.85 -4.89 1.93
C LEU A 148 15.85 -5.99 2.30
N ASP A 149 16.20 -6.11 3.56
CA ASP A 149 17.13 -7.14 4.03
C ASP A 149 16.52 -8.53 3.91
N TRP A 150 15.26 -8.69 4.28
CA TRP A 150 14.55 -9.96 4.09
C TRP A 150 14.43 -10.31 2.59
N LEU A 151 14.14 -9.34 1.73
CA LEU A 151 14.13 -9.53 0.27
C LEU A 151 15.51 -9.95 -0.26
N ARG A 152 16.61 -9.35 0.22
CA ARG A 152 17.97 -9.75 -0.18
C ARG A 152 18.28 -11.19 0.24
N GLN A 153 17.80 -11.58 1.41
CA GLN A 153 18.01 -12.94 1.92
C GLN A 153 17.26 -13.99 1.09
N HIS A 154 16.05 -13.70 0.65
CA HIS A 154 15.15 -14.65 0.00
C HIS A 154 14.99 -14.46 -1.51
N GLY A 155 15.38 -13.32 -2.06
CA GLY A 155 15.15 -12.92 -3.45
C GLY A 155 16.01 -13.63 -4.50
N HIS A 156 16.94 -14.48 -4.13
CA HIS A 156 17.81 -15.21 -5.06
C HIS A 156 17.15 -16.49 -5.58
N GLY A 157 15.96 -16.41 -6.16
CA GLY A 157 15.20 -17.57 -6.58
C GLY A 157 14.23 -17.32 -7.73
N PRO A 158 13.53 -18.36 -8.20
CA PRO A 158 12.91 -18.34 -9.52
C PRO A 158 11.71 -17.42 -9.68
N THR A 159 11.09 -16.89 -8.61
CA THR A 159 9.86 -16.13 -8.84
C THR A 159 9.73 -14.93 -7.91
N LEU A 160 10.05 -13.77 -8.46
CA LEU A 160 9.71 -12.46 -7.90
C LEU A 160 8.68 -11.82 -8.81
N LEU A 161 7.56 -11.41 -8.25
CA LEU A 161 6.54 -10.64 -8.94
C LEU A 161 6.59 -9.20 -8.41
N PHE A 162 6.85 -8.27 -9.31
CA PHE A 162 6.87 -6.85 -9.00
C PHE A 162 5.68 -6.17 -9.62
N SER A 163 5.17 -5.20 -8.91
CA SER A 163 4.28 -4.20 -9.45
C SER A 163 5.08 -2.91 -9.68
N TRP A 164 4.73 -2.16 -10.72
CA TRP A 164 5.33 -0.86 -11.09
C TRP A 164 4.47 0.30 -10.65
#